data_a3e49553c88450a42d08236c14973149
#
_entry.id   a3e49553c88450a42d08236c14973149
#
_cell.length_a   1.000
_cell.length_b   1.000
_cell.length_c   1.000
_cell.angle_alpha   90.00
_cell.angle_beta   90.00
_cell.angle_gamma   90.00
#
_symmetry.space_group_name_H-M   'P 1'
#
loop_
_entity.id
_entity.type
_entity.pdbx_description
1 polymer ?
#
loop_
_entity_poly.entity_id
_entity_poly.type
_entity_poly.pdbx_seq_one_letter_code
_entity_poly.pdbx_strand_id
1 'polypeptide(L)'
;MINNRKNWAGNYQYKARNLFQPKTVAEIQEIVSKSKKVKAVGSRHCFNDIADCIETHISCENLNKIVSINEKNVIIESGLKYGQFCPELDEKGFAIHNLASLPHISVVGASATATHGSGVKNKNLAAAISEIEFVA
;
A
#
# COMPACT_ATOMS: atom_id res chain seq x y z
N MET A 1 6.71 -21.20 14.00
CA MET A 1 7.85 -20.70 13.19
C MET A 1 8.08 -19.26 13.57
N ILE A 2 9.30 -18.88 13.98
CA ILE A 2 9.65 -17.50 14.29
C ILE A 2 9.60 -16.73 12.98
N ASN A 3 8.73 -15.73 12.94
CA ASN A 3 8.52 -14.93 11.75
C ASN A 3 9.71 -13.97 11.54
N ASN A 4 10.59 -14.31 10.63
CA ASN A 4 11.82 -13.53 10.36
C ASN A 4 11.59 -12.42 9.31
N ARG A 5 10.39 -11.81 9.31
CA ARG A 5 10.05 -10.74 8.37
C ARG A 5 10.70 -9.43 8.76
N LYS A 6 11.51 -8.90 7.87
CA LYS A 6 12.15 -7.59 8.02
C LYS A 6 11.51 -6.56 7.08
N ASN A 7 11.71 -5.29 7.42
CA ASN A 7 11.45 -4.20 6.48
C ASN A 7 12.44 -4.27 5.30
N TRP A 8 12.21 -3.45 4.27
CA TRP A 8 13.04 -3.44 3.07
C TRP A 8 14.53 -3.18 3.37
N ALA A 9 14.83 -2.26 4.26
CA ALA A 9 16.22 -1.93 4.64
C ALA A 9 16.89 -2.96 5.55
N GLY A 10 16.12 -3.94 6.08
CA GLY A 10 16.65 -4.98 6.96
C GLY A 10 16.98 -4.54 8.39
N ASN A 11 16.76 -3.26 8.73
CA ASN A 11 17.07 -2.70 10.04
C ASN A 11 15.95 -2.89 11.08
N TYR A 12 14.74 -3.29 10.66
CA TYR A 12 13.60 -3.52 11.53
C TYR A 12 12.99 -4.90 11.28
N GLN A 13 12.73 -5.66 12.35
CA GLN A 13 12.07 -6.95 12.32
C GLN A 13 10.64 -6.83 12.86
N TYR A 14 9.65 -7.22 12.06
CA TYR A 14 8.25 -7.18 12.43
C TYR A 14 7.91 -8.19 13.52
N LYS A 15 7.05 -7.78 14.46
CA LYS A 15 6.63 -8.55 15.64
C LYS A 15 5.31 -9.31 15.43
N ALA A 16 4.56 -8.99 14.37
CA ALA A 16 3.27 -9.63 14.11
C ALA A 16 3.41 -11.15 14.05
N ARG A 17 2.57 -11.84 14.82
CA ARG A 17 2.55 -13.32 14.89
C ARG A 17 2.04 -13.92 13.60
N ASN A 18 1.00 -13.30 13.01
CA ASN A 18 0.33 -13.77 11.81
C ASN A 18 0.59 -12.84 10.63
N LEU A 19 0.66 -13.41 9.43
CA LEU A 19 0.58 -12.69 8.17
C LEU A 19 -0.46 -13.37 7.29
N PHE A 20 -1.46 -12.60 6.89
CA PHE A 20 -2.46 -13.01 5.90
C PHE A 20 -2.24 -12.26 4.59
N GLN A 21 -2.52 -12.96 3.49
CA GLN A 21 -2.39 -12.44 2.12
C GLN A 21 -3.71 -12.70 1.36
N PRO A 22 -4.78 -11.98 1.75
CA PRO A 22 -6.10 -12.19 1.17
C PRO A 22 -6.11 -11.88 -0.32
N LYS A 23 -7.01 -12.55 -1.04
CA LYS A 23 -7.24 -12.38 -2.47
C LYS A 23 -8.55 -11.66 -2.78
N THR A 24 -9.40 -11.48 -1.78
CA THR A 24 -10.70 -10.83 -1.91
C THR A 24 -10.97 -9.89 -0.73
N VAL A 25 -11.86 -8.93 -0.94
CA VAL A 25 -12.34 -8.04 0.13
C VAL A 25 -13.06 -8.83 1.22
N ALA A 26 -13.83 -9.86 0.86
CA ALA A 26 -14.51 -10.72 1.82
C ALA A 26 -13.52 -11.43 2.77
N GLU A 27 -12.40 -11.91 2.26
CA GLU A 27 -11.34 -12.48 3.10
C GLU A 27 -10.73 -11.43 4.04
N ILE A 28 -10.55 -10.18 3.60
CA ILE A 28 -10.10 -9.09 4.48
C ILE A 28 -11.10 -8.86 5.60
N GLN A 29 -12.40 -8.77 5.28
CA GLN A 29 -13.47 -8.58 6.26
C GLN A 29 -13.47 -9.70 7.30
N GLU A 30 -13.31 -10.95 6.86
CA GLU A 30 -13.23 -12.10 7.77
C GLU A 30 -12.02 -12.01 8.69
N ILE A 31 -10.84 -11.67 8.17
CA ILE A 31 -9.62 -11.53 8.97
C ILE A 31 -9.76 -10.40 9.99
N VAL A 32 -10.26 -9.24 9.56
CA VAL A 32 -10.45 -8.07 10.42
C VAL A 32 -11.44 -8.40 11.55
N SER A 33 -12.59 -9.02 11.24
CA SER A 33 -13.60 -9.37 12.24
C SER A 33 -13.12 -10.35 13.32
N LYS A 34 -12.12 -11.17 13.01
CA LYS A 34 -11.54 -12.17 13.93
C LYS A 34 -10.29 -11.67 14.66
N SER A 35 -9.74 -10.53 14.28
CA SER A 35 -8.48 -10.01 14.84
C SER A 35 -8.74 -8.94 15.90
N LYS A 36 -8.07 -9.05 17.05
CA LYS A 36 -8.10 -8.00 18.07
C LYS A 36 -7.23 -6.80 17.71
N LYS A 37 -6.12 -7.05 17.02
CA LYS A 37 -5.20 -6.02 16.53
C LYS A 37 -4.72 -6.40 15.14
N VAL A 38 -4.94 -5.52 14.19
CA VAL A 38 -4.54 -5.72 12.79
C VAL A 38 -3.87 -4.46 12.25
N LYS A 39 -2.88 -4.66 11.40
CA LYS A 39 -2.31 -3.60 10.55
C LYS A 39 -2.08 -4.11 9.14
N ALA A 40 -2.39 -3.26 8.17
CA ALA A 40 -1.97 -3.49 6.81
C ALA A 40 -0.47 -3.23 6.67
N VAL A 41 0.20 -4.08 5.88
CA VAL A 41 1.61 -3.93 5.52
C VAL A 41 1.74 -3.91 4.00
N GLY A 42 2.37 -2.86 3.48
CA GLY A 42 2.64 -2.69 2.05
C GLY A 42 4.03 -3.19 1.66
N SER A 43 4.76 -2.41 0.88
CA SER A 43 6.12 -2.72 0.39
C SER A 43 7.22 -2.67 1.46
N ARG A 44 6.88 -2.40 2.70
CA ARG A 44 7.75 -2.45 3.90
C ARG A 44 8.92 -1.47 3.87
N HIS A 45 8.73 -0.30 3.28
CA HIS A 45 9.77 0.74 3.18
C HIS A 45 9.92 1.64 4.42
N CYS A 46 9.03 1.54 5.42
CA CYS A 46 9.21 2.27 6.67
C CYS A 46 10.42 1.77 7.45
N PHE A 47 11.22 2.69 7.98
CA PHE A 47 12.45 2.38 8.73
C PHE A 47 12.20 2.19 10.23
N ASN A 48 10.95 2.33 10.66
CA ASN A 48 10.49 2.22 12.03
C ASN A 48 9.27 1.27 12.14
N ASP A 49 8.62 1.24 13.29
CA ASP A 49 7.52 0.35 13.63
C ASP A 49 6.13 0.82 13.20
N ILE A 50 6.01 1.89 12.41
CA ILE A 50 4.71 2.48 12.03
C ILE A 50 3.75 1.46 11.40
N ALA A 51 4.29 0.50 10.63
CA ALA A 51 3.52 -0.56 9.97
C ALA A 51 3.42 -1.85 10.81
N ASP A 52 3.98 -1.89 12.04
CA ASP A 52 4.02 -3.09 12.85
C ASP A 52 2.87 -3.18 13.86
N CYS A 53 2.52 -4.41 14.20
CA CYS A 53 1.66 -4.76 15.33
C CYS A 53 2.10 -6.13 15.87
N ILE A 54 1.64 -6.50 17.07
CA ILE A 54 2.05 -7.76 17.70
C ILE A 54 1.22 -8.97 17.29
N GLU A 55 0.06 -8.78 16.66
CA GLU A 55 -0.87 -9.86 16.38
C GLU A 55 -0.95 -10.21 14.90
N THR A 56 -1.58 -9.37 14.08
CA THR A 56 -1.94 -9.70 12.71
C THR A 56 -1.51 -8.63 11.72
N HIS A 57 -0.73 -9.04 10.73
CA HIS A 57 -0.50 -8.28 9.50
C HIS A 57 -1.40 -8.79 8.39
N ILE A 58 -1.90 -7.86 7.58
CA ILE A 58 -2.56 -8.12 6.30
C ILE A 58 -1.70 -7.50 5.20
N SER A 59 -1.22 -8.32 4.26
CA SER A 59 -0.62 -7.85 3.01
C SER A 59 -1.64 -7.95 1.88
N CYS A 60 -1.95 -6.82 1.26
CA CYS A 60 -2.89 -6.77 0.14
C CYS A 60 -2.21 -7.04 -1.22
N GLU A 61 -1.03 -7.64 -1.26
CA GLU A 61 -0.25 -7.82 -2.49
C GLU A 61 -0.98 -8.61 -3.59
N ASN A 62 -1.97 -9.45 -3.23
CA ASN A 62 -2.81 -10.17 -4.17
C ASN A 62 -3.98 -9.33 -4.74
N LEU A 63 -4.29 -8.19 -4.14
CA LEU A 63 -5.26 -7.21 -4.61
C LEU A 63 -4.50 -6.10 -5.36
N ASN A 64 -4.08 -6.39 -6.58
CA ASN A 64 -3.12 -5.58 -7.31
C ASN A 64 -3.57 -5.22 -8.72
N LYS A 65 -4.89 -5.07 -8.92
CA LYS A 65 -5.47 -4.74 -10.21
C LYS A 65 -5.79 -3.24 -10.33
N ILE A 66 -5.78 -2.75 -11.55
CA ILE A 66 -6.48 -1.54 -11.93
C ILE A 66 -7.94 -1.92 -12.16
N VAL A 67 -8.84 -1.30 -11.40
CA VAL A 67 -10.28 -1.57 -11.49
C VAL A 67 -10.89 -0.78 -12.65
N SER A 68 -10.54 0.50 -12.76
CA SER A 68 -10.97 1.35 -13.87
C SER A 68 -10.04 2.54 -14.08
N ILE A 69 -10.00 3.05 -15.32
CA ILE A 69 -9.34 4.30 -15.69
C ILE A 69 -10.35 5.12 -16.48
N ASN A 70 -10.52 6.38 -16.11
CA ASN A 70 -11.27 7.37 -16.87
C ASN A 70 -10.51 8.70 -16.91
N GLU A 71 -11.05 9.72 -17.57
CA GLU A 71 -10.39 11.02 -17.76
C GLU A 71 -10.00 11.75 -16.48
N LYS A 72 -10.62 11.44 -15.35
CA LYS A 72 -10.44 12.16 -14.07
C LYS A 72 -9.79 11.32 -13.00
N ASN A 73 -10.06 10.02 -12.98
CA ASN A 73 -9.67 9.15 -11.89
C ASN A 73 -9.21 7.77 -12.39
N VAL A 74 -8.32 7.18 -11.63
CA VAL A 74 -8.00 5.75 -11.69
C VAL A 74 -8.42 5.10 -10.39
N ILE A 75 -9.15 3.99 -10.46
CA ILE A 75 -9.51 3.17 -9.31
C ILE A 75 -8.59 1.95 -9.30
N ILE A 76 -7.91 1.76 -8.20
CA ILE A 76 -6.92 0.70 -8.03
C ILE A 76 -7.17 -0.12 -6.77
N GLU A 77 -6.78 -1.37 -6.78
CA GLU A 77 -6.71 -2.19 -5.59
C GLU A 77 -5.50 -1.82 -4.71
N SER A 78 -5.61 -2.04 -3.40
CA SER A 78 -4.68 -1.54 -2.38
C SER A 78 -3.26 -2.12 -2.41
N GLY A 79 -3.05 -3.26 -3.06
CA GLY A 79 -1.73 -3.89 -3.20
C GLY A 79 -0.94 -3.42 -4.42
N LEU A 80 -1.53 -2.60 -5.29
CA LEU A 80 -0.90 -2.14 -6.52
C LEU A 80 0.32 -1.24 -6.23
N LYS A 81 1.36 -1.38 -7.06
CA LYS A 81 2.61 -0.62 -6.96
C LYS A 81 2.71 0.39 -8.09
N TYR A 82 3.45 1.48 -7.88
CA TYR A 82 3.63 2.53 -8.90
C TYR A 82 4.14 1.98 -10.23
N GLY A 83 5.14 1.09 -10.21
CA GLY A 83 5.69 0.51 -11.43
C GLY A 83 4.76 -0.45 -12.17
N GLN A 84 3.63 -0.84 -11.57
CA GLN A 84 2.64 -1.69 -12.21
C GLN A 84 1.59 -0.86 -12.95
N PHE A 85 1.12 0.24 -12.37
CA PHE A 85 0.02 0.99 -12.98
C PHE A 85 0.46 2.21 -13.80
N CYS A 86 1.62 2.81 -13.51
CA CYS A 86 2.08 3.97 -14.26
C CYS A 86 2.28 3.72 -15.76
N PRO A 87 2.83 2.56 -16.20
CA PRO A 87 2.91 2.25 -17.62
C PRO A 87 1.54 2.21 -18.32
N GLU A 88 0.53 1.62 -17.66
CA GLU A 88 -0.83 1.58 -18.22
C GLU A 88 -1.50 2.96 -18.31
N LEU A 89 -1.19 3.87 -17.38
CA LEU A 89 -1.64 5.25 -17.46
C LEU A 89 -0.97 5.98 -18.63
N ASP A 90 0.35 5.81 -18.78
CA ASP A 90 1.14 6.43 -19.85
C ASP A 90 0.67 6.01 -21.24
N GLU A 91 0.42 4.71 -21.44
CA GLU A 91 -0.16 4.17 -22.69
C GLU A 91 -1.51 4.80 -23.06
N LYS A 92 -2.26 5.28 -22.05
CA LYS A 92 -3.55 5.98 -22.25
C LYS A 92 -3.42 7.50 -22.27
N GLY A 93 -2.21 8.02 -22.21
CA GLY A 93 -1.93 9.47 -22.22
C GLY A 93 -2.22 10.17 -20.89
N PHE A 94 -2.25 9.43 -19.77
CA PHE A 94 -2.48 9.97 -18.44
C PHE A 94 -1.23 9.91 -17.57
N ALA A 95 -1.16 10.79 -16.57
CA ALA A 95 -0.13 10.78 -15.54
C ALA A 95 -0.69 11.28 -14.22
N ILE A 96 -0.13 10.83 -13.11
CA ILE A 96 -0.38 11.42 -11.80
C ILE A 96 0.62 12.55 -11.53
N HIS A 97 0.26 13.50 -10.66
CA HIS A 97 1.04 14.73 -10.44
C HIS A 97 2.42 14.48 -9.80
N ASN A 98 2.60 13.38 -9.11
CA ASN A 98 3.85 13.04 -8.42
C ASN A 98 3.95 11.51 -8.21
N LEU A 99 5.17 10.99 -8.16
CA LEU A 99 5.47 9.57 -8.05
C LEU A 99 6.44 9.29 -6.90
N ALA A 100 6.33 8.10 -6.31
CA ALA A 100 7.43 7.57 -5.51
C ALA A 100 8.66 7.33 -6.40
N SER A 101 9.85 7.62 -5.88
CA SER A 101 11.11 7.44 -6.62
C SER A 101 11.44 5.96 -6.92
N LEU A 102 10.81 5.02 -6.22
CA LEU A 102 11.03 3.59 -6.40
C LEU A 102 9.76 2.92 -6.93
N PRO A 103 9.81 2.22 -8.08
CA PRO A 103 8.62 1.68 -8.74
C PRO A 103 7.95 0.54 -7.95
N HIS A 104 8.66 -0.14 -7.07
CA HIS A 104 8.14 -1.25 -6.27
C HIS A 104 7.42 -0.82 -4.98
N ILE A 105 7.27 0.47 -4.74
CA ILE A 105 6.50 1.01 -3.61
C ILE A 105 5.00 0.84 -3.88
N SER A 106 4.26 0.35 -2.88
CA SER A 106 2.79 0.30 -2.95
C SER A 106 2.20 1.70 -2.85
N VAL A 107 1.22 1.99 -3.70
CA VAL A 107 0.57 3.32 -3.78
C VAL A 107 -0.07 3.69 -2.45
N VAL A 108 -0.89 2.80 -1.90
CA VAL A 108 -1.58 3.03 -0.61
C VAL A 108 -0.58 3.16 0.53
N GLY A 109 0.47 2.35 0.56
CA GLY A 109 1.51 2.43 1.60
C GLY A 109 2.24 3.77 1.60
N ALA A 110 2.64 4.27 0.42
CA ALA A 110 3.29 5.57 0.29
C ALA A 110 2.37 6.72 0.69
N SER A 111 1.10 6.65 0.30
CA SER A 111 0.11 7.67 0.64
C SER A 111 -0.19 7.70 2.14
N ALA A 112 -0.27 6.53 2.79
CA ALA A 112 -0.55 6.41 4.22
C ALA A 112 0.58 6.92 5.13
N THR A 113 1.79 7.10 4.61
CA THR A 113 2.97 7.54 5.37
C THR A 113 3.47 8.92 4.95
N ALA A 114 2.61 9.72 4.31
CA ALA A 114 2.88 11.09 3.88
C ALA A 114 4.14 11.23 3.02
N THR A 115 4.44 10.25 2.17
CA THR A 115 5.60 10.27 1.28
C THR A 115 5.60 11.52 0.40
N HIS A 116 6.72 12.22 0.36
CA HIS A 116 6.89 13.46 -0.39
C HIS A 116 8.31 13.60 -0.95
N GLY A 117 8.49 14.46 -1.92
CA GLY A 117 9.79 14.88 -2.43
C GLY A 117 10.23 16.24 -1.86
N SER A 118 11.25 16.83 -2.47
CA SER A 118 11.87 18.09 -2.01
C SER A 118 11.28 19.37 -2.62
N GLY A 119 10.43 19.27 -3.62
CA GLY A 119 9.90 20.45 -4.33
C GLY A 119 8.82 21.17 -3.53
N VAL A 120 9.01 22.46 -3.20
CA VAL A 120 8.06 23.27 -2.42
C VAL A 120 6.67 23.41 -3.05
N LYS A 121 6.56 23.23 -4.37
CA LYS A 121 5.29 23.24 -5.11
C LYS A 121 4.71 21.85 -5.33
N ASN A 122 5.46 20.79 -5.05
CA ASN A 122 5.02 19.42 -5.22
C ASN A 122 4.33 18.95 -3.92
N LYS A 123 3.06 18.62 -4.05
CA LYS A 123 2.30 18.05 -2.94
C LYS A 123 2.80 16.64 -2.63
N ASN A 124 2.51 16.14 -1.43
CA ASN A 124 2.76 14.74 -1.08
C ASN A 124 1.91 13.79 -1.94
N LEU A 125 2.25 12.50 -1.94
CA LEU A 125 1.59 11.51 -2.79
C LEU A 125 0.11 11.31 -2.43
N ALA A 126 -0.27 11.50 -1.16
CA ALA A 126 -1.66 11.41 -0.73
C ALA A 126 -2.56 12.49 -1.35
N ALA A 127 -2.01 13.62 -1.82
CA ALA A 127 -2.78 14.68 -2.45
C ALA A 127 -3.39 14.28 -3.82
N ALA A 128 -2.97 13.14 -4.40
CA ALA A 128 -3.60 12.56 -5.59
C ALA A 128 -4.85 11.73 -5.28
N ILE A 129 -5.10 11.42 -4.00
CA ILE A 129 -6.19 10.54 -3.60
C ILE A 129 -7.45 11.37 -3.37
N SER A 130 -8.51 11.04 -4.08
CA SER A 130 -9.83 11.65 -3.94
C SER A 130 -10.76 10.84 -3.04
N GLU A 131 -10.56 9.52 -2.99
CA GLU A 131 -11.45 8.61 -2.25
C GLU A 131 -10.68 7.36 -1.77
N ILE A 132 -11.07 6.83 -0.63
CA ILE A 132 -10.53 5.58 -0.08
C ILE A 132 -11.69 4.73 0.44
N GLU A 133 -11.75 3.47 -0.03
CA GLU A 133 -12.57 2.43 0.56
C GLU A 133 -11.72 1.58 1.50
N PHE A 134 -12.22 1.32 2.71
CA PHE A 134 -11.51 0.53 3.70
C PHE A 134 -12.44 -0.40 4.50
N VAL A 135 -11.88 -1.48 5.02
CA VAL A 135 -12.56 -2.41 5.93
C VAL A 135 -12.23 -2.00 7.38
N ALA A 136 -13.28 -1.80 8.21
CA ALA A 136 -13.19 -1.43 9.62
C ALA A 136 -13.88 -2.47 10.50
#